data_3690606dba19ae0fcb12990befa15569
#
_entry.id   3690606dba19ae0fcb12990befa15569
#
_cell.length_a   1.000
_cell.length_b   1.000
_cell.length_c   1.000
_cell.angle_alpha   90.00
_cell.angle_beta   90.00
_cell.angle_gamma   90.00
#
_symmetry.space_group_name_H-M   'P 1'
#
loop_
_entity.id
_entity.type
_entity.pdbx_description
1 polymer ?
#
loop_
_entity_poly.entity_id
_entity_poly.type
_entity_poly.pdbx_seq_one_letter_code
_entity_poly.pdbx_strand_id
1 'polypeptide(L)'
;MDRTEQLKNLVENCRDLILKTERDIWASPETGYHEWKTNAYMEKLFEDLGYTLTKAGDIPGFYTDVETGKPGPKVAILGELDSLICGNHPDADPETKAVHACGHNAQCATLAGVAAALKQPGALDGLCGSIRLMAVPAEELIQLGYREGLRKQGTIHYYGGKGEFIY
;
A
#
# COMPACT_ATOMS: atom_id res chain seq x y z
N MET A 1 -27.54 -15.00 -6.31
CA MET A 1 -26.89 -13.96 -5.48
C MET A 1 -26.59 -12.79 -6.40
N ASP A 2 -26.97 -11.59 -6.04
CA ASP A 2 -26.60 -10.38 -6.76
C ASP A 2 -25.07 -10.20 -6.74
N ARG A 3 -24.52 -9.60 -7.79
CA ARG A 3 -23.06 -9.36 -7.93
C ARG A 3 -22.49 -8.55 -6.76
N THR A 4 -23.22 -7.54 -6.32
CA THR A 4 -22.84 -6.71 -5.18
C THR A 4 -22.70 -7.54 -3.90
N GLU A 5 -23.64 -8.42 -3.64
CA GLU A 5 -23.63 -9.30 -2.46
C GLU A 5 -22.49 -10.33 -2.54
N GLN A 6 -22.23 -10.86 -3.74
CA GLN A 6 -21.09 -11.73 -3.98
C GLN A 6 -19.77 -11.01 -3.64
N LEU A 7 -19.57 -9.79 -4.14
CA LEU A 7 -18.36 -9.02 -3.87
C LEU A 7 -18.18 -8.68 -2.39
N LYS A 8 -19.26 -8.33 -1.68
CA LYS A 8 -19.23 -8.11 -0.23
C LYS A 8 -18.77 -9.36 0.52
N ASN A 9 -19.26 -10.53 0.13
CA ASN A 9 -18.86 -11.79 0.76
C ASN A 9 -17.38 -12.11 0.50
N LEU A 10 -16.84 -11.81 -0.70
CA LEU A 10 -15.42 -11.99 -0.98
C LEU A 10 -14.55 -11.10 -0.08
N VAL A 11 -14.99 -9.87 0.20
CA VAL A 11 -14.29 -8.96 1.12
C VAL A 11 -14.43 -9.45 2.57
N GLU A 12 -15.63 -9.87 3.00
CA GLU A 12 -15.86 -10.37 4.36
C GLU A 12 -15.02 -11.61 4.66
N ASN A 13 -14.78 -12.48 3.68
CA ASN A 13 -13.87 -13.62 3.81
C ASN A 13 -12.41 -13.21 4.11
N CYS A 14 -12.04 -11.96 3.81
CA CYS A 14 -10.71 -11.41 4.08
C CYS A 14 -10.64 -10.58 5.37
N ARG A 15 -11.73 -10.52 6.16
CA ARG A 15 -11.88 -9.66 7.33
C ARG A 15 -10.69 -9.75 8.30
N ASP A 16 -10.31 -10.95 8.69
CA ASP A 16 -9.23 -11.15 9.68
C ASP A 16 -7.89 -10.67 9.15
N LEU A 17 -7.61 -10.91 7.85
CA LEU A 17 -6.42 -10.41 7.19
C LEU A 17 -6.39 -8.88 7.17
N ILE A 18 -7.52 -8.24 6.84
CA ILE A 18 -7.66 -6.78 6.79
C ILE A 18 -7.40 -6.18 8.18
N LEU A 19 -8.09 -6.67 9.20
CA LEU A 19 -7.95 -6.17 10.55
C LEU A 19 -6.56 -6.40 11.13
N LYS A 20 -5.96 -7.56 10.85
CA LYS A 20 -4.59 -7.86 11.27
C LYS A 20 -3.60 -6.91 10.59
N THR A 21 -3.72 -6.70 9.28
CA THR A 21 -2.82 -5.81 8.52
C THR A 21 -2.90 -4.39 9.05
N GLU A 22 -4.09 -3.89 9.32
CA GLU A 22 -4.29 -2.54 9.89
C GLU A 22 -3.54 -2.40 11.22
N ARG A 23 -3.70 -3.37 12.14
CA ARG A 23 -3.06 -3.37 13.47
C ARG A 23 -1.56 -3.50 13.42
N ASP A 24 -1.04 -4.40 12.58
CA ASP A 24 0.39 -4.64 12.45
C ASP A 24 1.12 -3.39 11.94
N ILE A 25 0.53 -2.70 10.94
CA ILE A 25 1.11 -1.47 10.38
C ILE A 25 0.97 -0.31 11.38
N TRP A 26 -0.18 -0.17 12.06
CA TRP A 26 -0.35 0.82 13.13
C TRP A 26 0.75 0.73 14.18
N ALA A 27 1.14 -0.48 14.55
CA ALA A 27 2.13 -0.74 15.60
C ALA A 27 3.57 -0.42 15.18
N SER A 28 3.84 -0.12 13.91
CA SER A 28 5.18 0.14 13.38
C SER A 28 5.21 1.34 12.43
N PRO A 29 4.90 2.56 12.92
CA PRO A 29 4.82 3.75 12.07
C PRO A 29 6.21 4.17 11.58
N GLU A 30 6.32 4.43 10.29
CA GLU A 30 7.54 4.88 9.60
C GLU A 30 7.20 6.07 8.71
N THR A 31 8.11 7.06 8.66
CA THR A 31 7.90 8.26 7.83
C THR A 31 8.41 8.08 6.41
N GLY A 32 8.02 8.97 5.52
CA GLY A 32 8.29 8.86 4.08
C GLY A 32 9.75 8.60 3.70
N TYR A 33 9.94 7.61 2.84
CA TYR A 33 11.20 6.99 2.41
C TYR A 33 11.97 6.26 3.52
N HIS A 34 11.35 6.03 4.67
CA HIS A 34 11.86 5.18 5.75
C HIS A 34 10.99 3.92 5.97
N GLU A 35 9.96 3.70 5.17
CA GLU A 35 8.90 2.68 5.35
C GLU A 35 9.36 1.25 5.00
N TRP A 36 10.61 0.91 5.32
CA TRP A 36 11.18 -0.38 4.94
C TRP A 36 10.52 -1.58 5.62
N LYS A 37 10.08 -1.44 6.88
CA LYS A 37 9.38 -2.52 7.60
C LYS A 37 7.96 -2.69 7.06
N THR A 38 7.25 -1.57 6.89
CA THR A 38 5.91 -1.55 6.33
C THR A 38 5.91 -2.10 4.91
N ASN A 39 6.89 -1.69 4.09
CA ASN A 39 7.08 -2.22 2.74
C ASN A 39 7.33 -3.73 2.74
N ALA A 40 8.29 -4.21 3.55
CA ALA A 40 8.61 -5.64 3.65
C ALA A 40 7.41 -6.47 4.13
N TYR A 41 6.62 -5.95 5.06
CA TYR A 41 5.38 -6.56 5.52
C TYR A 41 4.37 -6.72 4.37
N MET A 42 4.13 -5.64 3.63
CA MET A 42 3.19 -5.64 2.50
C MET A 42 3.69 -6.51 1.34
N GLU A 43 4.99 -6.45 1.01
CA GLU A 43 5.59 -7.34 0.00
C GLU A 43 5.35 -8.81 0.34
N LYS A 44 5.72 -9.21 1.57
CA LYS A 44 5.52 -10.59 2.02
C LYS A 44 4.06 -11.01 1.96
N LEU A 45 3.13 -10.17 2.39
CA LEU A 45 1.70 -10.44 2.34
C LEU A 45 1.23 -10.70 0.91
N PHE A 46 1.66 -9.87 -0.05
CA PHE A 46 1.30 -10.02 -1.46
C PHE A 46 1.95 -11.26 -2.08
N GLU A 47 3.21 -11.55 -1.76
CA GLU A 47 3.91 -12.76 -2.20
C GLU A 47 3.22 -14.03 -1.64
N ASP A 48 2.80 -14.02 -0.36
CA ASP A 48 2.04 -15.12 0.26
C ASP A 48 0.65 -15.32 -0.40
N LEU A 49 0.04 -14.25 -0.93
CA LEU A 49 -1.17 -14.33 -1.76
C LEU A 49 -0.90 -14.80 -3.20
N GLY A 50 0.36 -15.05 -3.56
CA GLY A 50 0.76 -15.53 -4.89
C GLY A 50 0.81 -14.44 -5.95
N TYR A 51 1.12 -13.20 -5.59
CA TYR A 51 1.44 -12.12 -6.53
C TYR A 51 2.93 -12.07 -6.85
N THR A 52 3.25 -11.73 -8.10
CA THR A 52 4.61 -11.34 -8.51
C THR A 52 4.71 -9.84 -8.46
N LEU A 53 5.69 -9.32 -7.73
CA LEU A 53 5.84 -7.89 -7.50
C LEU A 53 6.90 -7.26 -8.41
N THR A 54 6.62 -6.05 -8.88
CA THR A 54 7.62 -5.13 -9.42
C THR A 54 7.98 -4.15 -8.31
N LYS A 55 9.19 -4.27 -7.77
CA LYS A 55 9.69 -3.47 -6.64
C LYS A 55 10.35 -2.19 -7.13
N ALA A 56 10.27 -1.12 -6.34
CA ALA A 56 10.82 0.19 -6.69
C ALA A 56 12.36 0.28 -6.60
N GLY A 57 13.04 -0.76 -6.11
CA GLY A 57 14.51 -0.80 -6.02
C GLY A 57 15.05 -0.13 -4.77
N ASP A 58 15.68 1.03 -4.93
CA ASP A 58 16.37 1.74 -3.84
C ASP A 58 15.44 2.55 -2.91
N ILE A 59 14.15 2.51 -3.15
CA ILE A 59 13.12 3.13 -2.30
C ILE A 59 12.05 2.10 -1.92
N PRO A 60 11.30 2.30 -0.80
CA PRO A 60 10.14 1.47 -0.49
C PRO A 60 9.08 1.57 -1.57
N GLY A 61 8.29 0.51 -1.71
CA GLY A 61 7.15 0.47 -2.62
C GLY A 61 7.25 -0.58 -3.71
N PHE A 62 6.11 -0.98 -4.21
CA PHE A 62 5.96 -1.97 -5.27
C PHE A 62 4.61 -1.83 -5.97
N TYR A 63 4.47 -2.51 -7.09
CA TYR A 63 3.16 -2.74 -7.71
C TYR A 63 3.06 -4.15 -8.28
N THR A 64 1.83 -4.56 -8.57
CA THR A 64 1.52 -5.78 -9.32
C THR A 64 0.27 -5.53 -10.17
N ASP A 65 0.19 -6.18 -11.33
CA ASP A 65 -0.96 -6.09 -12.23
C ASP A 65 -1.81 -7.38 -12.16
N VAL A 66 -3.11 -7.21 -12.08
CA VAL A 66 -4.11 -8.26 -12.12
C VAL A 66 -4.84 -8.15 -13.46
N GLU A 67 -4.59 -9.11 -14.34
CA GLU A 67 -5.20 -9.14 -15.68
C GLU A 67 -6.53 -9.89 -15.64
N THR A 68 -7.58 -9.30 -16.25
CA THR A 68 -8.90 -9.96 -16.37
C THR A 68 -8.97 -10.91 -17.57
N GLY A 69 -7.97 -10.88 -18.44
CA GLY A 69 -7.97 -11.63 -19.71
C GLY A 69 -8.86 -11.03 -20.80
N LYS A 70 -9.46 -9.86 -20.56
CA LYS A 70 -10.31 -9.15 -21.52
C LYS A 70 -9.78 -7.73 -21.75
N PRO A 71 -9.82 -7.20 -22.98
CA PRO A 71 -9.43 -5.83 -23.26
C PRO A 71 -10.27 -4.82 -22.45
N GLY A 72 -9.63 -3.76 -21.96
CA GLY A 72 -10.31 -2.70 -21.22
C GLY A 72 -9.33 -1.74 -20.55
N PRO A 73 -9.83 -0.82 -19.73
CA PRO A 73 -8.98 0.16 -19.04
C PRO A 73 -8.11 -0.51 -17.97
N LYS A 74 -6.99 0.13 -17.65
CA LYS A 74 -6.19 -0.17 -16.44
C LYS A 74 -6.59 0.78 -15.32
N VAL A 75 -6.98 0.24 -14.17
CA VAL A 75 -7.34 0.99 -12.96
C VAL A 75 -6.29 0.75 -11.91
N ALA A 76 -5.74 1.81 -11.31
CA ALA A 76 -4.80 1.70 -10.19
C ALA A 76 -5.54 1.87 -8.85
N ILE A 77 -5.19 1.01 -7.88
CA ILE A 77 -5.59 1.10 -6.48
C ILE A 77 -4.32 1.24 -5.66
N LEU A 78 -4.22 2.32 -4.89
CA LEU A 78 -3.03 2.66 -4.13
C LEU A 78 -3.27 2.49 -2.63
N GLY A 79 -2.22 2.07 -1.91
CA GLY A 79 -2.09 2.18 -0.47
C GLY A 79 -0.80 2.93 -0.16
N GLU A 80 -0.86 3.91 0.72
CA GLU A 80 0.27 4.75 1.11
C GLU A 80 0.95 4.13 2.34
N LEU A 81 2.28 3.97 2.27
CA LEU A 81 3.04 3.21 3.27
C LEU A 81 3.42 4.03 4.50
N ASP A 82 3.54 5.36 4.33
CA ASP A 82 4.10 6.24 5.33
C ASP A 82 3.12 6.63 6.44
N SER A 83 3.68 7.11 7.52
CA SER A 83 3.00 7.77 8.64
C SER A 83 3.44 9.22 8.76
N LEU A 84 2.77 9.98 9.59
CA LEU A 84 3.15 11.36 9.90
C LEU A 84 3.81 11.50 11.27
N ILE A 85 4.39 12.67 11.55
CA ILE A 85 4.97 13.01 12.85
C ILE A 85 3.92 13.79 13.65
N CYS A 86 3.48 13.24 14.78
CA CYS A 86 2.54 13.87 15.71
C CYS A 86 2.90 13.55 17.17
N GLY A 87 3.91 14.21 17.71
CA GLY A 87 4.49 13.89 19.03
C GLY A 87 3.54 14.02 20.22
N ASN A 88 2.38 14.68 20.06
CA ASN A 88 1.35 14.79 21.09
C ASN A 88 0.29 13.69 21.01
N HIS A 89 0.36 12.80 20.02
CA HIS A 89 -0.55 11.67 19.91
C HIS A 89 -0.18 10.62 20.98
N PRO A 90 -1.17 10.01 21.69
CA PRO A 90 -0.88 9.03 22.74
C PRO A 90 -0.12 7.80 22.25
N ASP A 91 -0.33 7.39 21.00
CA ASP A 91 0.31 6.24 20.38
C ASP A 91 1.52 6.62 19.50
N ALA A 92 2.02 7.87 19.60
CA ALA A 92 3.21 8.26 18.87
C ALA A 92 4.43 7.46 19.34
N ASP A 93 5.22 6.98 18.40
CA ASP A 93 6.50 6.34 18.71
C ASP A 93 7.35 7.27 19.59
N PRO A 94 7.90 6.78 20.71
CA PRO A 94 8.58 7.64 21.69
C PRO A 94 9.87 8.29 21.16
N GLU A 95 10.50 7.72 20.14
CA GLU A 95 11.76 8.21 19.56
C GLU A 95 11.50 9.07 18.32
N THR A 96 10.81 8.52 17.33
CA THR A 96 10.58 9.16 16.03
C THR A 96 9.41 10.13 16.03
N LYS A 97 8.49 10.01 17.02
CA LYS A 97 7.21 10.74 17.08
C LYS A 97 6.27 10.41 15.90
N ALA A 98 6.55 9.33 15.19
CA ALA A 98 5.73 8.86 14.09
C ALA A 98 4.45 8.19 14.61
N VAL A 99 3.37 8.32 13.86
CA VAL A 99 2.07 7.67 14.13
C VAL A 99 1.20 7.66 12.88
N HIS A 100 0.39 6.62 12.70
CA HIS A 100 -0.52 6.50 11.54
C HIS A 100 -1.82 7.34 11.69
N ALA A 101 -1.73 8.55 12.26
CA ALA A 101 -2.90 9.39 12.52
C ALA A 101 -3.57 9.97 11.25
N CYS A 102 -2.97 9.82 10.07
CA CYS A 102 -3.61 10.10 8.78
C CYS A 102 -4.47 8.95 8.27
N GLY A 103 -4.16 7.70 8.69
CA GLY A 103 -4.94 6.51 8.32
C GLY A 103 -4.36 5.67 7.18
N HIS A 104 -3.09 5.85 6.80
CA HIS A 104 -2.45 5.07 5.74
C HIS A 104 -2.35 3.57 6.07
N ASN A 105 -2.28 3.21 7.36
CA ASN A 105 -2.42 1.83 7.82
C ASN A 105 -3.75 1.18 7.37
N ALA A 106 -4.85 1.93 7.45
CA ALA A 106 -6.16 1.48 6.96
C ALA A 106 -6.21 1.40 5.42
N GLN A 107 -5.53 2.30 4.71
CA GLN A 107 -5.38 2.22 3.26
C GLN A 107 -4.60 0.97 2.84
N CYS A 108 -3.45 0.70 3.49
CA CYS A 108 -2.66 -0.52 3.26
C CYS A 108 -3.48 -1.79 3.56
N ALA A 109 -4.24 -1.80 4.66
CA ALA A 109 -5.13 -2.90 4.99
C ALA A 109 -6.24 -3.10 3.94
N THR A 110 -6.79 -2.00 3.42
CA THR A 110 -7.76 -2.03 2.32
C THR A 110 -7.13 -2.59 1.05
N LEU A 111 -5.93 -2.15 0.69
CA LEU A 111 -5.19 -2.67 -0.47
C LEU A 111 -4.93 -4.17 -0.34
N ALA A 112 -4.52 -4.64 0.86
CA ALA A 112 -4.32 -6.06 1.17
C ALA A 112 -5.64 -6.86 1.05
N GLY A 113 -6.74 -6.30 1.56
CA GLY A 113 -8.07 -6.89 1.46
C GLY A 113 -8.55 -7.04 0.03
N VAL A 114 -8.34 -6.00 -0.80
CA VAL A 114 -8.64 -6.06 -2.24
C VAL A 114 -7.78 -7.11 -2.93
N ALA A 115 -6.47 -7.15 -2.64
CA ALA A 115 -5.58 -8.16 -3.19
C ALA A 115 -6.04 -9.58 -2.85
N ALA A 116 -6.39 -9.84 -1.59
CA ALA A 116 -6.88 -11.15 -1.16
C ALA A 116 -8.24 -11.49 -1.79
N ALA A 117 -9.16 -10.53 -1.88
CA ALA A 117 -10.48 -10.73 -2.49
C ALA A 117 -10.36 -11.06 -3.98
N LEU A 118 -9.46 -10.39 -4.73
CA LEU A 118 -9.27 -10.62 -6.17
C LEU A 118 -8.68 -12.01 -6.49
N LYS A 119 -8.07 -12.70 -5.52
CA LYS A 119 -7.60 -14.08 -5.67
C LYS A 119 -8.70 -15.12 -5.49
N GLN A 120 -9.88 -14.74 -4.98
CA GLN A 120 -10.95 -15.70 -4.75
C GLN A 120 -11.70 -16.03 -6.06
N PRO A 121 -12.24 -17.26 -6.18
CA PRO A 121 -13.00 -17.67 -7.37
C PRO A 121 -14.17 -16.71 -7.64
N GLY A 122 -14.33 -16.32 -8.90
CA GLY A 122 -15.41 -15.44 -9.35
C GLY A 122 -15.16 -13.94 -9.07
N ALA A 123 -14.07 -13.56 -8.42
CA ALA A 123 -13.77 -12.14 -8.14
C ALA A 123 -13.65 -11.30 -9.41
N LEU A 124 -13.05 -11.83 -10.46
CA LEU A 124 -12.82 -11.14 -11.74
C LEU A 124 -13.97 -11.32 -12.74
N ASP A 125 -15.04 -12.06 -12.40
CA ASP A 125 -16.14 -12.31 -13.32
C ASP A 125 -16.82 -10.99 -13.73
N GLY A 126 -17.03 -10.84 -15.04
CA GLY A 126 -17.65 -9.65 -15.63
C GLY A 126 -16.74 -8.42 -15.70
N LEU A 127 -15.52 -8.46 -15.18
CA LEU A 127 -14.55 -7.38 -15.33
C LEU A 127 -13.82 -7.45 -16.68
N CYS A 128 -13.30 -6.31 -17.13
CA CYS A 128 -12.44 -6.17 -18.30
C CYS A 128 -11.28 -5.22 -17.99
N GLY A 129 -10.20 -5.33 -18.78
CA GLY A 129 -8.97 -4.56 -18.54
C GLY A 129 -8.09 -5.17 -17.47
N SER A 130 -7.41 -4.34 -16.70
CA SER A 130 -6.52 -4.76 -15.61
C SER A 130 -6.61 -3.87 -14.40
N ILE A 131 -6.19 -4.41 -13.24
CA ILE A 131 -6.13 -3.68 -11.97
C ILE A 131 -4.68 -3.65 -11.55
N ARG A 132 -4.11 -2.47 -11.36
CA ARG A 132 -2.79 -2.29 -10.75
C ARG A 132 -2.96 -2.04 -9.26
N LEU A 133 -2.41 -2.91 -8.44
CA LEU A 133 -2.33 -2.74 -6.99
C LEU A 133 -0.96 -2.18 -6.66
N MET A 134 -0.90 -1.04 -5.95
CA MET A 134 0.34 -0.28 -5.71
C MET A 134 0.47 0.05 -4.23
N ALA A 135 1.61 -0.28 -3.63
CA ALA A 135 2.06 0.26 -2.35
C ALA A 135 3.07 1.36 -2.62
N VAL A 136 2.76 2.59 -2.24
CA VAL A 136 3.56 3.78 -2.57
C VAL A 136 4.10 4.45 -1.31
N PRO A 137 5.37 4.91 -1.29
CA PRO A 137 5.95 5.58 -0.15
C PRO A 137 5.66 7.09 -0.15
N ALA A 138 5.94 7.75 0.97
CA ALA A 138 6.22 9.18 1.09
C ALA A 138 5.11 10.10 0.55
N GLU A 139 3.84 9.85 0.94
CA GLU A 139 2.72 10.74 0.58
C GLU A 139 2.77 12.02 1.41
N GLU A 140 3.00 11.89 2.72
CA GLU A 140 3.09 13.02 3.65
C GLU A 140 4.32 13.87 3.34
N LEU A 141 4.11 15.13 3.03
CA LEU A 141 5.20 16.03 2.61
C LEU A 141 5.96 16.61 3.84
N ILE A 142 6.58 15.72 4.60
CA ILE A 142 7.38 16.04 5.80
C ILE A 142 8.85 15.70 5.59
N GLN A 143 9.72 16.10 6.50
CA GLN A 143 11.18 15.81 6.48
C GLN A 143 11.86 16.20 5.15
N LEU A 144 11.52 17.36 4.60
CA LEU A 144 11.99 17.81 3.26
C LEU A 144 13.54 17.88 3.15
N GLY A 145 14.24 18.18 4.24
CA GLY A 145 15.71 18.18 4.26
C GLY A 145 16.30 16.80 3.98
N TYR A 146 15.70 15.75 4.52
CA TYR A 146 16.10 14.36 4.25
C TYR A 146 15.84 14.00 2.78
N ARG A 147 14.63 14.29 2.28
CA ARG A 147 14.27 14.03 0.88
C ARG A 147 15.15 14.79 -0.12
N GLU A 148 15.52 16.03 0.20
CA GLU A 148 16.47 16.78 -0.62
C GLU A 148 17.85 16.12 -0.63
N GLY A 149 18.27 15.51 0.47
CA GLY A 149 19.47 14.67 0.53
C GLY A 149 19.41 13.49 -0.43
N LEU A 150 18.31 12.73 -0.40
CA LEU A 150 18.08 11.61 -1.32
C LEU A 150 18.03 12.06 -2.79
N ARG A 151 17.40 13.19 -3.06
CA ARG A 151 17.33 13.76 -4.41
C ARG A 151 18.69 14.14 -4.95
N LYS A 152 19.54 14.77 -4.13
CA LYS A 152 20.92 15.12 -4.51
C LYS A 152 21.80 13.90 -4.76
N GLN A 153 21.53 12.78 -4.08
CA GLN A 153 22.21 11.50 -4.28
C GLN A 153 21.68 10.74 -5.51
N GLY A 154 20.58 11.21 -6.12
CA GLY A 154 19.96 10.54 -7.25
C GLY A 154 19.12 9.31 -6.86
N THR A 155 18.85 9.11 -5.56
CA THR A 155 18.01 8.01 -5.07
C THR A 155 16.53 8.26 -5.39
N ILE A 156 16.10 9.51 -5.36
CA ILE A 156 14.73 9.93 -5.73
C ILE A 156 14.78 11.11 -6.71
N HIS A 157 13.72 11.24 -7.52
CA HIS A 157 13.49 12.37 -8.41
C HIS A 157 12.45 13.33 -7.84
N TYR A 158 11.46 12.78 -7.13
CA TYR A 158 10.31 13.50 -6.58
C TYR A 158 10.28 13.40 -5.06
N TYR A 159 9.76 14.45 -4.40
CA TYR A 159 9.59 14.43 -2.94
C TYR A 159 8.45 13.49 -2.49
N GLY A 160 7.48 13.24 -3.35
CA GLY A 160 6.37 12.32 -3.09
C GLY A 160 6.50 11.04 -3.91
N GLY A 161 6.34 9.88 -3.26
CA GLY A 161 6.56 8.57 -3.86
C GLY A 161 5.66 8.26 -5.06
N LYS A 162 4.46 8.83 -5.15
CA LYS A 162 3.60 8.66 -6.33
C LYS A 162 4.30 9.11 -7.61
N GLY A 163 5.12 10.17 -7.55
CA GLY A 163 5.91 10.63 -8.69
C GLY A 163 6.89 9.59 -9.20
N GLU A 164 7.54 8.84 -8.31
CA GLU A 164 8.51 7.79 -8.67
C GLU A 164 7.87 6.59 -9.41
N PHE A 165 6.55 6.41 -9.28
CA PHE A 165 5.82 5.30 -9.91
C PHE A 165 5.05 5.69 -11.19
N ILE A 166 4.92 7.00 -11.47
CA ILE A 166 4.15 7.51 -12.61
C ILE A 166 5.08 7.94 -13.73
N TYR A 167 6.25 8.43 -13.42
CA TYR A 167 7.27 8.93 -14.33
C TYR A 167 8.53 8.09 -14.33
#